data_c96a94cbff01fbea60a31165edacbca3
#
_entry.id   c96a94cbff01fbea60a31165edacbca3
#
_cell.length_a   1.000
_cell.length_b   1.000
_cell.length_c   1.000
_cell.angle_alpha   90.00
_cell.angle_beta   90.00
_cell.angle_gamma   90.00
#
_symmetry.space_group_name_H-M   'P 1'
#
loop_
_entity.id
_entity.type
_entity.pdbx_description
1 polymer ?
#
loop_
_entity_poly.entity_id
_entity_poly.type
_entity_poly.pdbx_seq_one_letter_code
_entity_poly.pdbx_strand_id
1 'polypeptide(L)'
;MKRFLSIILAIILACAGTFDAVLASEAAASDELPEGTKSVTVSYDRAAAVAYAMKFAKVDHNGIFKSMGLDCTNFVSQCMWSGYGGPKGYTLDNTAALKARVAANYRQTSTWYGRNADSPYQYGSGAFIRVVDFWDYVTTNTGYGPRATGYNNNKTWRQLTVVPRTGDILQVYIPGQGRYAHSVIVTLVKSCLLYTSPS
;
A
#
# COMPACT_ATOMS: atom_id res chain seq x y z
N MET A 1 6.44 30.09 1.59
CA MET A 1 6.62 28.67 1.90
C MET A 1 5.29 28.14 2.45
N LYS A 2 4.48 27.52 1.61
CA LYS A 2 3.19 26.93 2.04
C LYS A 2 3.49 25.51 2.52
N ARG A 3 3.37 25.29 3.83
CA ARG A 3 3.42 23.96 4.43
C ARG A 3 2.16 23.22 4.00
N PHE A 4 2.28 22.25 3.11
CA PHE A 4 1.23 21.29 2.84
C PHE A 4 1.18 20.32 4.01
N LEU A 5 0.15 20.48 4.84
CA LEU A 5 -0.17 19.56 5.92
C LEU A 5 -0.63 18.24 5.27
N SER A 6 0.23 17.23 5.27
CA SER A 6 -0.18 15.85 4.92
C SER A 6 -1.18 15.40 5.98
N ILE A 7 -2.45 15.49 5.68
CA ILE A 7 -3.51 14.99 6.55
C ILE A 7 -3.49 13.46 6.43
N ILE A 8 -2.79 12.82 7.37
CA ILE A 8 -2.94 11.38 7.60
C ILE A 8 -4.28 11.21 8.29
N LEU A 9 -5.31 10.89 7.52
CA LEU A 9 -6.60 10.51 8.06
C LEU A 9 -6.47 9.08 8.62
N ALA A 10 -6.06 8.96 9.88
CA ALA A 10 -6.21 7.74 10.64
C ALA A 10 -7.70 7.51 10.86
N ILE A 11 -8.34 6.69 10.04
CA ILE A 11 -9.72 6.28 10.26
C ILE A 11 -9.72 5.29 11.43
N ILE A 12 -10.01 5.79 12.62
CA ILE A 12 -10.20 4.98 13.82
C ILE A 12 -11.62 4.46 13.78
N LEU A 13 -11.80 3.20 13.42
CA LEU A 13 -13.07 2.49 13.48
C LEU A 13 -13.06 1.55 14.69
N ALA A 14 -13.83 1.87 15.74
CA ALA A 14 -13.85 1.09 16.97
C ALA A 14 -15.13 0.25 17.08
N CYS A 15 -15.05 -1.10 17.12
CA CYS A 15 -16.15 -2.01 17.48
C CYS A 15 -15.62 -3.29 18.18
N ALA A 16 -16.20 -3.69 19.27
CA ALA A 16 -15.83 -4.87 20.03
C ALA A 16 -16.69 -6.07 19.65
N GLY A 17 -16.08 -7.16 19.24
CA GLY A 17 -16.71 -8.45 19.03
C GLY A 17 -15.66 -9.54 19.05
N THR A 18 -15.89 -10.59 19.83
CA THR A 18 -15.06 -11.79 19.86
C THR A 18 -15.15 -12.48 18.50
N PHE A 19 -14.05 -12.62 17.80
CA PHE A 19 -13.98 -13.37 16.56
C PHE A 19 -13.20 -14.67 16.79
N ASP A 20 -13.90 -15.78 16.59
CA ASP A 20 -13.25 -17.05 16.27
C ASP A 20 -12.44 -16.88 14.99
N ALA A 21 -11.18 -17.33 15.06
CA ALA A 21 -10.26 -17.28 13.94
C ALA A 21 -10.73 -18.23 12.83
N VAL A 22 -11.51 -17.72 11.89
CA VAL A 22 -11.67 -18.38 10.60
C VAL A 22 -10.44 -18.05 9.78
N LEU A 23 -9.52 -19.01 9.70
CA LEU A 23 -8.41 -18.99 8.75
C LEU A 23 -9.01 -19.01 7.33
N ALA A 24 -9.28 -17.83 6.77
CA ALA A 24 -9.50 -17.70 5.34
C ALA A 24 -8.16 -17.97 4.66
N SER A 25 -8.06 -19.10 3.95
CA SER A 25 -6.95 -19.43 3.06
C SER A 25 -6.83 -18.32 2.01
N GLU A 26 -5.88 -17.41 2.20
CA GLU A 26 -5.50 -16.47 1.14
C GLU A 26 -4.94 -17.28 -0.02
N ALA A 27 -5.58 -17.16 -1.18
CA ALA A 27 -5.06 -17.74 -2.41
C ALA A 27 -3.65 -17.19 -2.66
N ALA A 28 -2.65 -18.07 -2.52
CA ALA A 28 -1.27 -17.76 -2.79
C ALA A 28 -1.12 -17.37 -4.27
N ALA A 29 -0.66 -16.16 -4.51
CA ALA A 29 -0.27 -15.73 -5.83
C ALA A 29 1.04 -16.41 -6.21
N SER A 30 1.00 -17.28 -7.22
CA SER A 30 2.22 -17.87 -7.79
C SER A 30 2.94 -16.83 -8.67
N ASP A 31 4.13 -16.47 -8.25
CA ASP A 31 5.04 -15.63 -9.04
C ASP A 31 5.87 -16.53 -9.96
N GLU A 32 5.62 -16.50 -11.26
CA GLU A 32 6.56 -17.04 -12.23
C GLU A 32 7.71 -16.04 -12.43
N LEU A 33 8.89 -16.47 -12.02
CA LEU A 33 10.15 -15.78 -12.30
C LEU A 33 10.63 -16.17 -13.71
N PRO A 34 11.49 -15.34 -14.37
CA PRO A 34 12.09 -15.70 -15.65
C PRO A 34 12.73 -17.09 -15.62
N GLU A 35 12.72 -17.79 -16.76
CA GLU A 35 13.22 -19.17 -16.89
C GLU A 35 14.55 -19.42 -16.16
N GLY A 36 14.56 -20.37 -15.23
CA GLY A 36 15.72 -20.74 -14.41
C GLY A 36 15.59 -20.37 -12.93
N THR A 37 14.61 -19.59 -12.51
CA THR A 37 14.39 -19.22 -11.10
C THR A 37 13.25 -20.05 -10.52
N LYS A 38 13.47 -20.66 -9.33
CA LYS A 38 12.39 -21.34 -8.61
C LYS A 38 11.27 -20.35 -8.33
N SER A 39 10.04 -20.72 -8.69
CA SER A 39 8.83 -19.97 -8.34
C SER A 39 8.79 -19.76 -6.82
N VAL A 40 8.90 -18.52 -6.39
CA VAL A 40 8.75 -18.13 -4.99
C VAL A 40 7.40 -17.44 -4.85
N THR A 41 6.45 -18.17 -4.29
CA THR A 41 5.17 -17.56 -3.89
C THR A 41 5.43 -16.54 -2.80
N VAL A 42 5.19 -15.28 -3.07
CA VAL A 42 5.31 -14.20 -2.09
C VAL A 42 3.91 -13.78 -1.68
N SER A 43 3.52 -14.18 -0.47
CA SER A 43 2.30 -13.67 0.14
C SER A 43 2.51 -12.23 0.60
N TYR A 44 1.46 -11.41 0.50
CA TYR A 44 1.47 -10.05 1.01
C TYR A 44 1.44 -10.05 2.54
N ASP A 45 2.54 -9.61 3.16
CA ASP A 45 2.64 -9.42 4.61
C ASP A 45 2.06 -8.06 5.00
N ARG A 46 0.83 -8.08 5.49
CA ARG A 46 0.10 -6.89 5.95
C ARG A 46 0.79 -6.19 7.11
N ALA A 47 1.38 -6.97 8.03
CA ALA A 47 2.07 -6.41 9.19
C ALA A 47 3.33 -5.66 8.77
N ALA A 48 4.11 -6.19 7.83
CA ALA A 48 5.29 -5.53 7.28
C ALA A 48 4.92 -4.24 6.52
N ALA A 49 3.82 -4.24 5.77
CA ALA A 49 3.34 -3.04 5.08
C ALA A 49 2.91 -1.95 6.08
N VAL A 50 2.18 -2.32 7.13
CA VAL A 50 1.75 -1.40 8.18
C VAL A 50 2.94 -0.90 9.01
N ALA A 51 3.90 -1.76 9.34
CA ALA A 51 5.12 -1.34 10.05
C ALA A 51 5.89 -0.26 9.25
N TYR A 52 5.99 -0.43 7.93
CA TYR A 52 6.58 0.60 7.06
C TYR A 52 5.77 1.90 7.11
N ALA A 53 4.46 1.80 6.99
CA ALA A 53 3.58 2.96 7.06
C ALA A 53 3.73 3.71 8.38
N MET A 54 3.67 3.01 9.50
CA MET A 54 3.78 3.61 10.84
C MET A 54 5.14 4.29 11.07
N LYS A 55 6.21 3.72 10.50
CA LYS A 55 7.56 4.28 10.64
C LYS A 55 7.74 5.55 9.82
N PHE A 56 7.25 5.58 8.58
CA PHE A 56 7.61 6.63 7.63
C PHE A 56 6.49 7.62 7.32
N ALA A 57 5.26 7.40 7.80
CA ALA A 57 4.12 8.26 7.48
C ALA A 57 4.29 9.76 7.88
N LYS A 58 5.17 10.05 8.82
CA LYS A 58 5.44 11.42 9.31
C LYS A 58 6.82 11.95 8.88
N VAL A 59 7.48 11.23 7.98
CA VAL A 59 8.84 11.55 7.51
C VAL A 59 8.74 12.06 6.08
N ASP A 60 9.15 13.30 5.85
CA ASP A 60 9.09 13.93 4.52
C ASP A 60 9.94 13.17 3.49
N HIS A 61 11.11 12.67 3.91
CA HIS A 61 12.04 11.92 3.06
C HIS A 61 12.62 10.74 3.83
N ASN A 62 12.18 9.53 3.53
CA ASN A 62 12.67 8.32 4.21
C ASN A 62 14.08 7.88 3.80
N GLY A 63 14.67 8.52 2.81
CA GLY A 63 16.01 8.20 2.29
C GLY A 63 16.12 6.87 1.53
N ILE A 64 15.01 6.16 1.35
CA ILE A 64 14.95 4.87 0.64
C ILE A 64 14.44 5.08 -0.78
N PHE A 65 13.25 5.64 -0.90
CA PHE A 65 12.61 5.98 -2.16
C PHE A 65 12.68 7.47 -2.44
N LYS A 66 12.63 7.82 -3.71
CA LYS A 66 12.49 9.20 -4.17
C LYS A 66 11.16 9.77 -3.73
N SER A 67 11.19 10.88 -3.01
CA SER A 67 10.00 11.63 -2.61
C SER A 67 9.51 12.52 -3.74
N MET A 68 8.21 12.79 -3.76
CA MET A 68 7.54 13.61 -4.77
C MET A 68 6.56 14.58 -4.09
N GLY A 69 6.22 15.66 -4.77
CA GLY A 69 5.33 16.69 -4.21
C GLY A 69 3.90 16.21 -3.92
N LEU A 70 3.38 15.26 -4.70
CA LEU A 70 2.12 14.55 -4.47
C LEU A 70 2.46 13.07 -4.29
N ASP A 71 2.61 12.62 -3.06
CA ASP A 71 3.32 11.40 -2.71
C ASP A 71 2.42 10.26 -2.20
N CYS A 72 1.11 10.45 -2.14
CA CYS A 72 0.20 9.50 -1.50
C CYS A 72 0.26 8.09 -2.10
N THR A 73 0.21 7.96 -3.41
CA THR A 73 0.26 6.64 -4.08
C THR A 73 1.69 6.09 -4.09
N ASN A 74 2.71 6.94 -4.26
CA ASN A 74 4.11 6.54 -4.10
C ASN A 74 4.34 5.94 -2.70
N PHE A 75 3.86 6.61 -1.65
CA PHE A 75 3.99 6.12 -0.29
C PHE A 75 3.25 4.78 -0.06
N VAL A 76 2.01 4.66 -0.53
CA VAL A 76 1.25 3.41 -0.44
C VAL A 76 1.95 2.28 -1.19
N SER A 77 2.52 2.56 -2.36
CA SER A 77 3.32 1.59 -3.12
C SER A 77 4.59 1.16 -2.37
N GLN A 78 5.24 2.06 -1.63
CA GLN A 78 6.38 1.72 -0.76
C GLN A 78 5.94 0.80 0.39
N CYS A 79 4.78 1.06 1.01
CA CYS A 79 4.21 0.18 2.02
C CYS A 79 3.93 -1.22 1.44
N MET A 80 3.35 -1.26 0.24
CA MET A 80 3.09 -2.51 -0.47
C MET A 80 4.39 -3.24 -0.84
N TRP A 81 5.42 -2.53 -1.30
CA TRP A 81 6.75 -3.11 -1.53
C TRP A 81 7.31 -3.75 -0.26
N SER A 82 7.13 -3.11 0.89
CA SER A 82 7.50 -3.69 2.19
C SER A 82 6.72 -4.97 2.48
N GLY A 83 5.40 -4.97 2.25
CA GLY A 83 4.55 -6.15 2.42
C GLY A 83 4.93 -7.32 1.50
N TYR A 84 5.47 -7.05 0.33
CA TYR A 84 6.00 -8.08 -0.58
C TYR A 84 7.46 -8.45 -0.30
N GLY A 85 7.99 -8.10 0.87
CA GLY A 85 9.30 -8.53 1.34
C GLY A 85 10.46 -7.69 0.81
N GLY A 86 10.22 -6.47 0.38
CA GLY A 86 11.27 -5.52 0.00
C GLY A 86 12.37 -5.40 1.06
N PRO A 87 12.05 -5.18 2.34
CA PRO A 87 13.02 -5.12 3.43
C PRO A 87 13.52 -6.47 3.95
N LYS A 88 13.02 -7.60 3.46
CA LYS A 88 13.33 -8.92 4.05
C LYS A 88 14.83 -9.09 4.34
N GLY A 89 15.16 -9.42 5.60
CA GLY A 89 16.53 -9.58 6.08
C GLY A 89 17.21 -8.29 6.54
N TYR A 90 16.53 -7.14 6.49
CA TYR A 90 17.00 -5.87 7.03
C TYR A 90 15.94 -5.22 7.92
N THR A 91 16.38 -4.46 8.90
CA THR A 91 15.48 -3.58 9.66
C THR A 91 15.13 -2.34 8.81
N LEU A 92 14.01 -1.72 9.13
CA LEU A 92 13.59 -0.47 8.46
C LEU A 92 14.52 0.72 8.78
N ASP A 93 15.44 0.58 9.73
CA ASP A 93 16.47 1.59 10.04
C ASP A 93 17.69 1.50 9.12
N ASN A 94 17.88 0.36 8.45
CA ASN A 94 18.99 0.19 7.53
C ASN A 94 18.69 0.81 6.15
N THR A 95 18.53 2.13 6.16
CA THR A 95 18.17 2.93 4.97
C THR A 95 19.12 2.69 3.79
N ALA A 96 20.43 2.53 4.05
CA ALA A 96 21.40 2.29 2.99
C ALA A 96 21.15 0.96 2.25
N ALA A 97 20.92 -0.12 2.99
CA ALA A 97 20.64 -1.43 2.40
C ALA A 97 19.29 -1.43 1.66
N LEU A 98 18.27 -0.80 2.23
CA LEU A 98 16.95 -0.69 1.60
C LEU A 98 17.02 0.14 0.32
N LYS A 99 17.73 1.26 0.32
CA LYS A 99 17.97 2.08 -0.87
C LYS A 99 18.69 1.30 -1.98
N ALA A 100 19.70 0.51 -1.62
CA ALA A 100 20.40 -0.35 -2.57
C ALA A 100 19.45 -1.40 -3.20
N ARG A 101 18.53 -1.97 -2.42
CA ARG A 101 17.50 -2.89 -2.95
C ARG A 101 16.56 -2.22 -3.94
N VAL A 102 16.13 -1.00 -3.65
CA VAL A 102 15.28 -0.23 -4.57
C VAL A 102 16.06 0.08 -5.85
N ALA A 103 17.34 0.44 -5.75
CA ALA A 103 18.19 0.66 -6.91
C ALA A 103 18.37 -0.59 -7.78
N ALA A 104 18.42 -1.76 -7.15
CA ALA A 104 18.49 -3.07 -7.82
C ALA A 104 17.13 -3.59 -8.31
N ASN A 105 16.06 -2.81 -8.20
CA ASN A 105 14.68 -3.20 -8.51
C ASN A 105 14.20 -4.45 -7.73
N TYR A 106 14.76 -4.71 -6.56
CA TYR A 106 14.38 -5.88 -5.76
C TYR A 106 12.90 -5.79 -5.33
N ARG A 107 12.13 -6.84 -5.62
CA ARG A 107 10.67 -6.88 -5.39
C ARG A 107 9.90 -5.77 -6.13
N GLN A 108 10.39 -5.35 -7.27
CA GLN A 108 9.73 -4.44 -8.20
C GLN A 108 9.62 -5.12 -9.57
N THR A 109 8.81 -4.55 -10.46
CA THR A 109 8.64 -5.03 -11.84
C THR A 109 9.04 -3.94 -12.84
N SER A 110 9.12 -4.27 -14.12
CA SER A 110 9.34 -3.25 -15.16
C SER A 110 8.19 -2.25 -15.29
N THR A 111 6.98 -2.63 -14.82
CA THR A 111 5.76 -1.81 -14.90
C THR A 111 5.31 -1.23 -13.56
N TRP A 112 5.78 -1.79 -12.44
CA TRP A 112 5.50 -1.28 -11.10
C TRP A 112 6.80 -1.12 -10.33
N TYR A 113 7.34 0.09 -10.33
CA TYR A 113 8.60 0.41 -9.66
C TYR A 113 8.65 1.87 -9.19
N GLY A 114 9.26 2.06 -8.02
CA GLY A 114 9.70 3.37 -7.53
C GLY A 114 11.19 3.57 -7.79
N ARG A 115 11.64 4.82 -7.70
CA ARG A 115 13.06 5.17 -7.77
C ARG A 115 13.69 5.24 -6.39
N ASN A 116 14.94 4.83 -6.25
CA ASN A 116 15.69 5.06 -5.01
C ASN A 116 15.93 6.56 -4.79
N ALA A 117 16.18 6.95 -3.53
CA ALA A 117 16.29 8.34 -3.12
C ALA A 117 17.37 9.14 -3.89
N ASP A 118 18.45 8.49 -4.30
CA ASP A 118 19.59 9.14 -5.02
C ASP A 118 19.42 9.10 -6.54
N SER A 119 18.32 8.55 -7.06
CA SER A 119 18.10 8.45 -8.49
C SER A 119 18.13 9.82 -9.17
N PRO A 120 18.83 9.98 -10.30
CA PRO A 120 18.75 11.21 -11.08
C PRO A 120 17.38 11.40 -11.74
N TYR A 121 16.62 10.31 -11.90
CA TYR A 121 15.27 10.35 -12.43
C TYR A 121 14.27 10.66 -11.33
N GLN A 122 13.35 11.58 -11.61
CA GLN A 122 12.41 12.07 -10.61
C GLN A 122 11.28 11.09 -10.31
N TYR A 123 10.78 10.36 -11.32
CA TYR A 123 9.54 9.58 -11.20
C TYR A 123 9.78 8.09 -11.37
N GLY A 124 9.01 7.29 -10.61
CA GLY A 124 8.80 5.88 -10.85
C GLY A 124 7.77 5.64 -11.97
N SER A 125 7.31 4.40 -12.12
CA SER A 125 6.24 4.06 -13.08
C SER A 125 4.90 4.67 -12.67
N GLY A 126 4.01 4.88 -13.65
CA GLY A 126 2.64 5.33 -13.39
C GLY A 126 1.92 4.45 -12.38
N ALA A 127 2.04 3.14 -12.53
CA ALA A 127 1.46 2.16 -11.62
C ALA A 127 2.01 2.25 -10.17
N PHE A 128 3.16 2.86 -9.96
CA PHE A 128 3.72 3.06 -8.62
C PHE A 128 3.32 4.41 -7.99
N ILE A 129 3.06 5.44 -8.81
CA ILE A 129 2.94 6.81 -8.33
C ILE A 129 1.58 7.47 -8.57
N ARG A 130 0.75 6.92 -9.47
CA ARG A 130 -0.55 7.51 -9.83
C ARG A 130 -1.72 6.66 -9.35
N VAL A 131 -2.75 7.30 -8.79
CA VAL A 131 -3.90 6.66 -8.14
C VAL A 131 -4.60 5.66 -9.06
N VAL A 132 -4.96 6.10 -10.27
CA VAL A 132 -5.71 5.26 -11.22
C VAL A 132 -4.84 4.16 -11.79
N ASP A 133 -3.62 4.47 -12.22
CA ASP A 133 -2.70 3.50 -12.80
C ASP A 133 -2.30 2.41 -11.78
N PHE A 134 -2.19 2.78 -10.50
CA PHE A 134 -1.95 1.82 -9.43
C PHE A 134 -3.13 0.85 -9.28
N TRP A 135 -4.37 1.36 -9.25
CA TRP A 135 -5.57 0.53 -9.19
C TRP A 135 -5.61 -0.44 -10.38
N ASP A 136 -5.48 0.09 -11.59
CA ASP A 136 -5.54 -0.72 -12.81
C ASP A 136 -4.48 -1.82 -12.78
N TYR A 137 -3.25 -1.49 -12.36
CA TYR A 137 -2.17 -2.45 -12.27
C TYR A 137 -2.48 -3.56 -11.26
N VAL A 138 -2.76 -3.22 -10.00
CA VAL A 138 -2.89 -4.23 -8.93
C VAL A 138 -4.13 -5.10 -9.09
N THR A 139 -5.18 -4.61 -9.77
CA THR A 139 -6.42 -5.37 -9.98
C THR A 139 -6.42 -6.21 -11.25
N THR A 140 -5.50 -5.96 -12.17
CA THR A 140 -5.40 -6.69 -13.44
C THR A 140 -4.12 -7.52 -13.57
N ASN A 141 -3.14 -7.31 -12.67
CA ASN A 141 -1.87 -8.05 -12.71
C ASN A 141 -2.09 -9.54 -12.45
N THR A 142 -1.65 -10.38 -13.37
CA THR A 142 -1.67 -11.84 -13.23
C THR A 142 -0.28 -12.45 -13.12
N GLY A 143 0.77 -11.63 -13.34
CA GLY A 143 2.17 -12.04 -13.29
C GLY A 143 2.87 -11.67 -11.98
N TYR A 144 4.18 -11.55 -12.06
CA TYR A 144 5.00 -11.09 -10.95
C TYR A 144 4.62 -9.67 -10.50
N GLY A 145 4.70 -9.42 -9.20
CA GLY A 145 4.41 -8.12 -8.59
C GLY A 145 3.08 -8.05 -7.84
N PRO A 146 2.75 -6.88 -7.29
CA PRO A 146 1.55 -6.73 -6.49
C PRO A 146 0.28 -7.00 -7.26
N ARG A 147 -0.65 -7.70 -6.58
CA ARG A 147 -2.01 -7.90 -7.06
C ARG A 147 -3.00 -7.85 -5.90
N ALA A 148 -4.21 -7.43 -6.19
CA ALA A 148 -5.27 -7.29 -5.21
C ALA A 148 -6.64 -7.53 -5.82
N THR A 149 -7.59 -7.95 -5.00
CA THR A 149 -9.01 -7.89 -5.38
C THR A 149 -9.51 -6.46 -5.19
N GLY A 150 -9.97 -5.84 -6.27
CA GLY A 150 -10.54 -4.50 -6.25
C GLY A 150 -12.02 -4.52 -5.94
N TYR A 151 -12.46 -3.64 -5.06
CA TYR A 151 -13.88 -3.40 -4.76
C TYR A 151 -14.21 -1.94 -5.06
N ASN A 152 -14.82 -1.71 -6.21
CA ASN A 152 -15.27 -0.36 -6.58
C ASN A 152 -16.67 -0.13 -6.03
N ASN A 153 -16.76 0.50 -4.89
CA ASN A 153 -18.03 0.70 -4.21
C ASN A 153 -18.75 1.99 -4.65
N ASN A 154 -18.05 2.99 -5.19
CA ASN A 154 -18.57 4.34 -5.49
C ASN A 154 -19.42 4.93 -4.35
N LYS A 155 -19.08 4.60 -3.11
CA LYS A 155 -19.88 4.87 -1.92
C LYS A 155 -19.04 5.53 -0.84
N THR A 156 -19.72 6.18 0.07
CA THR A 156 -19.08 6.67 1.28
C THR A 156 -18.54 5.50 2.12
N TRP A 157 -17.52 5.75 2.93
CA TRP A 157 -16.92 4.74 3.80
C TRP A 157 -17.93 4.00 4.71
N ARG A 158 -19.08 4.64 5.03
CA ARG A 158 -20.17 4.04 5.82
C ARG A 158 -20.99 3.00 5.05
N GLN A 159 -20.84 2.92 3.75
CA GLN A 159 -21.60 2.06 2.85
C GLN A 159 -20.70 1.07 2.12
N LEU A 160 -19.49 0.84 2.62
CA LEU A 160 -18.60 -0.17 2.05
C LEU A 160 -19.26 -1.56 2.16
N THR A 161 -19.29 -2.27 1.05
CA THR A 161 -19.80 -3.65 0.99
C THR A 161 -18.80 -4.65 1.56
N VAL A 162 -17.55 -4.24 1.68
CA VAL A 162 -16.46 -5.03 2.25
C VAL A 162 -15.83 -4.22 3.38
N VAL A 163 -15.69 -4.83 4.54
CA VAL A 163 -14.99 -4.22 5.67
C VAL A 163 -13.49 -4.22 5.40
N PRO A 164 -12.84 -3.05 5.33
CA PRO A 164 -11.40 -2.99 5.14
C PRO A 164 -10.66 -3.65 6.31
N ARG A 165 -9.59 -4.35 6.01
CA ARG A 165 -8.67 -4.94 7.00
C ARG A 165 -7.41 -4.10 7.11
N THR A 166 -6.73 -4.22 8.23
CA THR A 166 -5.38 -3.65 8.42
C THR A 166 -4.46 -4.12 7.28
N GLY A 167 -3.75 -3.18 6.65
CA GLY A 167 -2.92 -3.43 5.47
C GLY A 167 -3.65 -3.31 4.12
N ASP A 168 -4.98 -3.15 4.10
CA ASP A 168 -5.70 -2.84 2.85
C ASP A 168 -5.42 -1.41 2.40
N ILE A 169 -5.60 -1.17 1.10
CA ILE A 169 -5.46 0.14 0.49
C ILE A 169 -6.82 0.66 0.10
N LEU A 170 -7.09 1.91 0.44
CA LEU A 170 -8.28 2.63 0.05
C LEU A 170 -7.91 3.75 -0.90
N GLN A 171 -8.71 3.92 -1.95
CA GLN A 171 -8.63 5.10 -2.81
C GLN A 171 -9.83 6.00 -2.58
N VAL A 172 -9.56 7.29 -2.47
CA VAL A 172 -10.56 8.30 -2.13
C VAL A 172 -10.93 9.09 -3.39
N TYR A 173 -12.22 9.08 -3.71
CA TYR A 173 -12.78 9.96 -4.72
C TYR A 173 -12.93 11.37 -4.16
N ILE A 174 -12.43 12.36 -4.88
CA ILE A 174 -12.51 13.78 -4.50
C ILE A 174 -13.50 14.47 -5.44
N PRO A 175 -14.72 14.79 -4.98
CA PRO A 175 -15.77 15.35 -5.84
C PRO A 175 -15.33 16.61 -6.59
N GLY A 176 -14.60 17.51 -5.92
CA GLY A 176 -14.09 18.75 -6.53
C GLY A 176 -13.05 18.51 -7.64
N GLN A 177 -12.50 17.30 -7.77
CA GLN A 177 -11.59 16.91 -8.83
C GLN A 177 -12.24 15.94 -9.85
N GLY A 178 -13.45 15.46 -9.57
CA GLY A 178 -14.17 14.53 -10.43
C GLY A 178 -13.50 13.16 -10.60
N ARG A 179 -12.58 12.75 -9.69
CA ARG A 179 -11.78 11.54 -9.83
C ARG A 179 -11.30 10.98 -8.50
N TYR A 180 -10.85 9.72 -8.51
CA TYR A 180 -10.02 9.19 -7.43
C TYR A 180 -8.66 9.89 -7.46
N ALA A 181 -8.30 10.56 -6.38
CA ALA A 181 -7.14 11.44 -6.34
C ALA A 181 -6.26 11.25 -5.10
N HIS A 182 -6.59 10.29 -4.23
CA HIS A 182 -5.80 10.02 -3.05
C HIS A 182 -5.78 8.52 -2.73
N SER A 183 -4.64 8.01 -2.27
CA SER A 183 -4.48 6.63 -1.81
C SER A 183 -4.03 6.65 -0.35
N VAL A 184 -4.60 5.75 0.47
CA VAL A 184 -4.23 5.56 1.87
C VAL A 184 -4.13 4.07 2.20
N ILE A 185 -3.27 3.72 3.16
CA ILE A 185 -3.18 2.38 3.72
C ILE A 185 -3.90 2.33 5.07
N VAL A 186 -4.67 1.28 5.30
CA VAL A 186 -5.34 1.04 6.57
C VAL A 186 -4.33 0.53 7.59
N THR A 187 -4.01 1.34 8.59
CA THR A 187 -3.02 0.98 9.63
C THR A 187 -3.64 0.32 10.85
N LEU A 188 -4.93 0.57 11.09
CA LEU A 188 -5.66 0.01 12.21
C LEU A 188 -7.15 -0.04 11.90
N VAL A 189 -7.77 -1.16 12.20
CA VAL A 189 -9.23 -1.32 12.26
C VAL A 189 -9.60 -1.59 13.69
N LYS A 190 -10.37 -0.68 14.29
CA LYS A 190 -11.00 -0.91 15.60
C LYS A 190 -12.46 -1.27 15.35
N SER A 191 -12.95 -2.30 16.00
CA SER A 191 -14.35 -2.67 15.92
C SER A 191 -15.20 -1.56 16.55
N CYS A 192 -16.16 -0.99 15.80
CA CYS A 192 -17.13 0.02 16.26
C CYS A 192 -18.44 -0.64 16.61
N LEU A 193 -18.86 -0.59 17.85
CA LEU A 193 -20.26 -0.78 18.21
C LEU A 193 -21.02 0.41 17.60
N LEU A 194 -21.78 0.13 16.54
CA LEU A 194 -22.91 0.99 16.19
C LEU A 194 -23.95 0.78 17.27
N TYR A 195 -23.97 1.66 18.26
CA TYR A 195 -25.16 1.83 19.07
C TYR A 195 -26.21 2.47 18.17
N THR A 196 -27.10 1.66 17.61
CA THR A 196 -28.41 2.13 17.23
C THR A 196 -29.20 2.20 18.51
N SER A 197 -29.38 3.39 19.07
CA SER A 197 -30.42 3.62 20.08
C SER A 197 -31.74 3.20 19.45
N PRO A 198 -32.52 2.31 20.09
CA PRO A 198 -33.90 2.14 19.68
C PRO A 198 -34.63 3.44 20.00
N SER A 199 -35.25 4.01 18.98
CA SER A 199 -36.24 5.06 19.11
C SER A 199 -37.46 4.56 19.85
#